data_0595c48a722e95c0fb80627323d824d8
#
_entry.id   0595c48a722e95c0fb80627323d824d8
#
_cell.length_a   1.000
_cell.length_b   1.000
_cell.length_c   1.000
_cell.angle_alpha   90.00
_cell.angle_beta   90.00
_cell.angle_gamma   90.00
#
_symmetry.space_group_name_H-M   'P 1'
#
loop_
_entity.id
_entity.type
_entity.pdbx_description
1 polymer ?
#
loop_
_entity_poly.entity_id
_entity_poly.type
_entity_poly.pdbx_seq_one_letter_code
_entity_poly.pdbx_strand_id
1 'polypeptide(L)'
;DINNDRRFILRGGAGVFTGRIPFVWVSNNFSGTGLQLSSYDSNSSSTKGLELILDPSKQNANADKMKVSAGNQNIAVCSKNFKFAQNLRLNLGFDFELLGIDWTAEAIYSKTLNDILYKNLAQEQSGETFSQKYGYEWDNRPLYQSVVKGTPIAGVYALGNTSKGHTINLSLKAEKHFDFGLDLMASYTWTRSRSAANGGSSVAKSSWTYQYTHRDCNDLEVGNSAYNVPHRIQASAYYHIDYGHQKQWKTTLGVIYQAKSGSPYTYYYYGDVNEDGSRGNDLFYIPTDAQIDKMRFEETKYNNNTFTKRMFGDNHGDKLTEEMQREMLKKWIAEDSYLSKHRGEYYERYADNLPFEHHFDVHFGQKYSFKVAGQINSIELTFDILNVGNLLNKDWGHTYGDGFGTYYSPVNYQGGGFYQFTGAYAYKSYSDYYSRWRGQVGLKYTF
;
A
#
# COMPACT_ATOMS: atom_id res chain seq x y z
N ASP A 1 19.61 -29.05 -17.54
CA ASP A 1 19.13 -30.42 -17.55
C ASP A 1 20.16 -31.32 -16.89
N ILE A 2 19.82 -31.92 -15.73
CA ILE A 2 20.76 -32.67 -14.90
C ILE A 2 21.02 -34.06 -15.50
N ASN A 3 20.00 -34.67 -16.09
CA ASN A 3 20.07 -36.03 -16.63
C ASN A 3 20.10 -36.12 -18.17
N ASN A 4 20.06 -34.95 -18.84
CA ASN A 4 19.96 -34.84 -20.30
C ASN A 4 18.68 -35.46 -20.91
N ASP A 5 17.66 -35.69 -20.08
CA ASP A 5 16.34 -36.22 -20.47
C ASP A 5 15.19 -35.23 -20.26
N ARG A 6 15.52 -33.97 -19.84
CA ARG A 6 14.62 -32.85 -19.51
C ARG A 6 13.67 -33.08 -18.33
N ARG A 7 13.83 -34.19 -17.58
CA ARG A 7 13.02 -34.43 -16.38
C ARG A 7 13.43 -33.59 -15.19
N PHE A 8 14.70 -33.12 -15.15
CA PHE A 8 15.26 -32.30 -14.09
C PHE A 8 16.05 -31.15 -14.69
N ILE A 9 15.47 -29.96 -14.66
CA ILE A 9 16.10 -28.76 -15.20
C ILE A 9 16.39 -27.80 -14.05
N LEU A 10 17.68 -27.55 -13.80
CA LEU A 10 18.12 -26.49 -12.91
C LEU A 10 18.44 -25.24 -13.73
N ARG A 11 17.87 -24.12 -13.33
CA ARG A 11 18.11 -22.81 -13.96
C ARG A 11 18.37 -21.76 -12.90
N GLY A 12 19.18 -20.77 -13.22
CA GLY A 12 19.48 -19.70 -12.30
C GLY A 12 20.17 -18.53 -12.99
N GLY A 13 20.20 -17.41 -12.30
CA GLY A 13 20.83 -16.22 -12.79
C GLY A 13 21.04 -15.19 -11.70
N ALA A 14 21.97 -14.26 -11.99
CA ALA A 14 22.27 -13.11 -11.15
C ALA A 14 22.39 -11.87 -12.03
N GLY A 15 21.90 -10.73 -11.56
CA GLY A 15 22.02 -9.49 -12.31
C GLY A 15 21.70 -8.26 -11.46
N VAL A 16 22.25 -7.15 -11.88
CA VAL A 16 21.93 -5.83 -11.34
C VAL A 16 20.95 -5.16 -12.29
N PHE A 17 19.79 -4.77 -11.77
CA PHE A 17 18.72 -4.15 -12.55
C PHE A 17 18.54 -2.72 -12.10
N THR A 18 18.55 -1.79 -13.06
CA THR A 18 18.30 -0.37 -12.83
C THR A 18 16.90 -0.01 -13.34
N GLY A 19 16.05 0.49 -12.43
CA GLY A 19 14.73 0.97 -12.75
C GLY A 19 14.71 2.44 -13.10
N ARG A 20 13.73 2.87 -13.92
CA ARG A 20 13.43 4.29 -14.08
C ARG A 20 12.61 4.77 -12.89
N ILE A 21 12.93 5.97 -12.41
CA ILE A 21 12.07 6.67 -11.46
C ILE A 21 11.05 7.53 -12.22
N PRO A 22 9.90 7.85 -11.62
CA PRO A 22 9.00 8.86 -12.15
C PRO A 22 9.75 10.18 -12.37
N PHE A 23 9.72 10.73 -13.57
CA PHE A 23 10.43 11.98 -13.88
C PHE A 23 9.95 13.16 -13.05
N VAL A 24 8.71 13.13 -12.56
CA VAL A 24 8.17 14.14 -11.66
C VAL A 24 9.02 14.31 -10.37
N TRP A 25 9.66 13.25 -9.88
CA TRP A 25 10.54 13.34 -8.71
C TRP A 25 11.79 14.18 -8.98
N VAL A 26 12.30 14.13 -10.22
CA VAL A 26 13.43 14.96 -10.65
C VAL A 26 12.95 16.37 -11.00
N SER A 27 11.82 16.50 -11.70
CA SER A 27 11.27 17.81 -12.11
C SER A 27 10.89 18.69 -10.93
N ASN A 28 10.51 18.10 -9.78
CA ASN A 28 10.26 18.85 -8.54
C ASN A 28 11.47 19.70 -8.10
N ASN A 29 12.70 19.25 -8.41
CA ASN A 29 13.91 20.02 -8.06
C ASN A 29 14.10 21.26 -8.93
N PHE A 30 13.43 21.32 -10.08
CA PHE A 30 13.46 22.50 -10.96
C PHE A 30 12.30 23.45 -10.72
N SER A 31 11.11 22.94 -10.38
CA SER A 31 9.91 23.73 -10.09
C SER A 31 9.78 24.11 -8.60
N GLY A 32 10.26 23.26 -7.70
CA GLY A 32 10.19 23.43 -6.25
C GLY A 32 11.40 24.16 -5.64
N THR A 33 12.01 25.10 -6.34
CA THR A 33 13.18 25.84 -5.85
C THR A 33 12.84 26.91 -4.81
N GLY A 34 11.57 27.30 -4.70
CA GLY A 34 11.13 28.45 -3.93
C GLY A 34 11.45 29.80 -4.56
N LEU A 35 12.06 29.82 -5.76
CA LEU A 35 12.49 31.04 -6.46
C LEU A 35 11.59 31.38 -7.65
N GLN A 36 11.01 30.38 -8.31
CA GLN A 36 10.32 30.55 -9.59
C GLN A 36 8.79 30.47 -9.47
N LEU A 37 8.28 29.77 -8.49
CA LEU A 37 6.85 29.54 -8.33
C LEU A 37 6.41 29.86 -6.90
N SER A 38 5.26 30.52 -6.79
CA SER A 38 4.54 30.70 -5.53
C SER A 38 3.20 30.01 -5.62
N SER A 39 2.82 29.29 -4.57
CA SER A 39 1.54 28.61 -4.47
C SER A 39 0.54 29.46 -3.69
N TYR A 40 -0.66 29.58 -4.22
CA TYR A 40 -1.77 30.26 -3.57
C TYR A 40 -2.91 29.26 -3.38
N ASP A 41 -3.46 29.24 -2.18
CA ASP A 41 -4.64 28.45 -1.85
C ASP A 41 -5.85 29.36 -1.73
N SER A 42 -6.89 29.13 -2.54
CA SER A 42 -8.14 29.92 -2.52
C SER A 42 -8.89 29.84 -1.18
N ASN A 43 -8.61 28.83 -0.38
CA ASN A 43 -9.21 28.67 0.95
C ASN A 43 -8.45 29.41 2.06
N SER A 44 -7.26 29.94 1.75
CA SER A 44 -6.49 30.69 2.74
C SER A 44 -7.03 32.12 2.92
N SER A 45 -6.84 32.69 4.12
CA SER A 45 -7.23 34.08 4.40
C SER A 45 -6.49 35.11 3.51
N SER A 46 -5.30 34.74 3.00
CA SER A 46 -4.48 35.58 2.12
C SER A 46 -4.99 35.66 0.68
N THR A 47 -5.90 34.77 0.30
CA THR A 47 -6.47 34.71 -1.06
C THR A 47 -7.98 35.01 -1.09
N LYS A 48 -8.56 35.46 0.05
CA LYS A 48 -9.95 35.95 0.08
C LYS A 48 -10.11 37.11 -0.89
N GLY A 49 -11.13 37.04 -1.75
CA GLY A 49 -11.43 38.06 -2.74
C GLY A 49 -10.80 37.88 -4.10
N LEU A 50 -10.14 36.74 -4.35
CA LEU A 50 -9.78 36.32 -5.71
C LEU A 50 -11.04 35.89 -6.46
N GLU A 51 -11.18 36.38 -7.68
CA GLU A 51 -12.29 36.04 -8.56
C GLU A 51 -11.93 34.90 -9.47
N LEU A 52 -12.87 33.99 -9.74
CA LEU A 52 -12.72 32.97 -10.77
C LEU A 52 -12.77 33.63 -12.15
N ILE A 53 -11.64 33.69 -12.84
CA ILE A 53 -11.54 34.26 -14.18
C ILE A 53 -11.52 33.09 -15.19
N LEU A 54 -12.58 32.98 -15.99
CA LEU A 54 -12.71 31.93 -17.00
C LEU A 54 -11.95 32.23 -18.28
N ASP A 55 -11.61 33.50 -18.54
CA ASP A 55 -10.84 33.93 -19.70
C ASP A 55 -9.33 33.69 -19.46
N PRO A 56 -8.67 32.77 -20.19
CA PRO A 56 -7.26 32.49 -20.02
C PRO A 56 -6.35 33.72 -20.22
N SER A 57 -6.76 34.69 -21.05
CA SER A 57 -5.98 35.89 -21.34
C SER A 57 -5.97 36.89 -20.17
N LYS A 58 -6.89 36.74 -19.23
CA LYS A 58 -7.08 37.64 -18.07
C LYS A 58 -6.64 37.03 -16.75
N GLN A 59 -5.99 35.89 -16.76
CA GLN A 59 -5.56 35.17 -15.54
C GLN A 59 -4.69 36.05 -14.62
N ASN A 60 -3.91 36.94 -15.17
CA ASN A 60 -3.03 37.83 -14.40
C ASN A 60 -3.79 38.95 -13.61
N ALA A 61 -5.09 39.12 -13.82
CA ALA A 61 -5.85 40.20 -13.15
C ALA A 61 -5.92 40.04 -11.62
N ASN A 62 -5.66 38.81 -11.10
CA ASN A 62 -5.56 38.56 -9.68
C ASN A 62 -4.12 38.66 -9.12
N ALA A 63 -3.10 38.75 -9.98
CA ALA A 63 -1.69 38.69 -9.56
C ALA A 63 -1.33 39.77 -8.52
N ASP A 64 -1.82 41.00 -8.70
CA ASP A 64 -1.57 42.11 -7.79
C ASP A 64 -2.26 41.95 -6.41
N LYS A 65 -3.31 41.10 -6.36
CA LYS A 65 -4.03 40.77 -5.15
C LYS A 65 -3.36 39.65 -4.36
N MET A 66 -2.45 38.88 -5.00
CA MET A 66 -1.76 37.75 -4.41
C MET A 66 -0.52 38.23 -3.65
N LYS A 67 -0.56 38.13 -2.32
CA LYS A 67 0.61 38.39 -1.49
C LYS A 67 1.31 37.10 -1.17
N VAL A 68 2.62 37.01 -1.48
CA VAL A 68 3.44 35.89 -1.03
C VAL A 68 3.57 35.96 0.48
N SER A 69 2.97 35.02 1.20
CA SER A 69 3.22 34.92 2.64
C SER A 69 4.57 34.28 2.88
N ALA A 70 5.43 34.93 3.66
CA ALA A 70 6.65 34.35 4.17
C ALA A 70 6.30 33.15 5.06
N GLY A 71 7.07 32.05 4.98
CA GLY A 71 6.97 30.94 5.91
C GLY A 71 6.31 29.66 5.40
N ASN A 72 5.90 29.57 4.12
CA ASN A 72 5.21 28.38 3.59
C ASN A 72 5.87 27.77 2.34
N GLN A 73 7.15 28.08 2.10
CA GLN A 73 7.84 27.53 0.93
C GLN A 73 8.48 26.18 1.22
N ASN A 74 8.11 25.17 0.43
CA ASN A 74 8.77 23.88 0.44
C ASN A 74 9.78 23.83 -0.71
N ILE A 75 11.03 23.60 -0.37
CA ILE A 75 12.12 23.50 -1.33
C ILE A 75 12.42 22.04 -1.62
N ALA A 76 12.50 21.66 -2.89
CA ALA A 76 12.94 20.35 -3.32
C ALA A 76 14.36 20.43 -3.87
N VAL A 77 15.24 19.57 -3.39
CA VAL A 77 16.65 19.47 -3.82
C VAL A 77 17.03 18.03 -4.10
N CYS A 78 18.09 17.82 -4.86
CA CYS A 78 18.59 16.50 -5.20
C CYS A 78 20.02 16.31 -4.71
N SER A 79 20.33 15.14 -4.15
CA SER A 79 21.70 14.76 -3.80
C SER A 79 22.58 14.73 -5.05
N LYS A 80 23.81 15.27 -4.95
CA LYS A 80 24.81 15.22 -6.03
C LYS A 80 25.11 13.79 -6.50
N ASN A 81 25.04 12.83 -5.60
CA ASN A 81 25.34 11.41 -5.85
C ASN A 81 24.08 10.57 -6.05
N PHE A 82 22.95 11.19 -6.37
CA PHE A 82 21.71 10.50 -6.60
C PHE A 82 21.85 9.46 -7.73
N LYS A 83 21.35 8.26 -7.47
CA LYS A 83 21.31 7.14 -8.43
C LYS A 83 19.89 6.67 -8.64
N PHE A 84 19.59 6.18 -9.83
CA PHE A 84 18.32 5.50 -10.08
C PHE A 84 18.22 4.24 -9.23
N ALA A 85 16.99 3.82 -8.95
CA ALA A 85 16.73 2.63 -8.16
C ALA A 85 17.42 1.42 -8.79
N GLN A 86 18.18 0.67 -7.97
CA GLN A 86 18.95 -0.51 -8.40
C GLN A 86 18.76 -1.65 -7.41
N ASN A 87 18.55 -2.85 -7.96
CA ASN A 87 18.47 -4.08 -7.21
C ASN A 87 19.44 -5.13 -7.77
N LEU A 88 20.17 -5.80 -6.90
CA LEU A 88 20.80 -7.07 -7.21
C LEU A 88 19.71 -8.15 -7.09
N ARG A 89 19.47 -8.90 -8.16
CA ARG A 89 18.53 -10.02 -8.14
C ARG A 89 19.25 -11.33 -8.42
N LEU A 90 18.98 -12.30 -7.59
CA LEU A 90 19.40 -13.69 -7.72
C LEU A 90 18.14 -14.51 -7.90
N ASN A 91 18.14 -15.44 -8.84
CA ASN A 91 17.07 -16.42 -9.01
C ASN A 91 17.64 -17.83 -9.16
N LEU A 92 16.90 -18.78 -8.60
CA LEU A 92 17.15 -20.21 -8.72
C LEU A 92 15.81 -20.89 -8.98
N GLY A 93 15.71 -21.65 -10.06
CA GLY A 93 14.54 -22.40 -10.46
C GLY A 93 14.86 -23.85 -10.69
N PHE A 94 13.94 -24.72 -10.31
CA PHE A 94 14.04 -26.16 -10.51
C PHE A 94 12.72 -26.66 -11.09
N ASP A 95 12.79 -27.20 -12.31
CA ASP A 95 11.67 -27.81 -13.01
C ASP A 95 11.86 -29.33 -13.02
N PHE A 96 10.83 -30.09 -12.63
CA PHE A 96 10.88 -31.55 -12.54
C PHE A 96 9.52 -32.21 -12.72
N GLU A 97 9.51 -33.44 -13.20
CA GLU A 97 8.32 -34.28 -13.27
C GLU A 97 8.31 -35.27 -12.10
N LEU A 98 7.21 -35.30 -11.36
CA LEU A 98 6.98 -36.28 -10.29
C LEU A 98 5.52 -36.74 -10.30
N LEU A 99 5.29 -38.05 -10.33
CA LEU A 99 3.96 -38.70 -10.39
C LEU A 99 3.13 -38.26 -11.62
N GLY A 100 3.80 -37.93 -12.74
CA GLY A 100 3.16 -37.44 -13.95
C GLY A 100 2.56 -36.06 -13.77
N ILE A 101 3.09 -35.23 -12.87
CA ILE A 101 2.80 -33.84 -12.63
C ILE A 101 4.08 -33.06 -12.90
N ASP A 102 3.97 -31.97 -13.64
CA ASP A 102 5.06 -31.02 -13.89
C ASP A 102 5.14 -30.03 -12.75
N TRP A 103 6.28 -29.99 -12.09
CA TRP A 103 6.55 -29.13 -10.95
C TRP A 103 7.57 -28.07 -11.32
N THR A 104 7.31 -26.82 -10.88
CA THR A 104 8.29 -25.74 -10.90
C THR A 104 8.45 -25.18 -9.50
N ALA A 105 9.65 -25.26 -8.94
CA ALA A 105 10.03 -24.58 -7.70
C ALA A 105 10.97 -23.43 -8.03
N GLU A 106 10.71 -22.22 -7.50
CA GLU A 106 11.54 -21.05 -7.76
C GLU A 106 11.78 -20.24 -6.49
N ALA A 107 13.03 -19.79 -6.32
CA ALA A 107 13.44 -18.86 -5.29
C ALA A 107 14.05 -17.60 -5.93
N ILE A 108 13.56 -16.43 -5.54
CA ILE A 108 14.09 -15.15 -5.99
C ILE A 108 14.47 -14.34 -4.77
N TYR A 109 15.74 -13.89 -4.72
CA TYR A 109 16.23 -12.93 -3.75
C TYR A 109 16.58 -11.62 -4.45
N SER A 110 16.04 -10.51 -3.95
CA SER A 110 16.36 -9.17 -4.46
C SER A 110 16.91 -8.33 -3.31
N LYS A 111 18.14 -7.85 -3.45
CA LYS A 111 18.79 -6.91 -2.52
C LYS A 111 18.74 -5.51 -3.11
N THR A 112 18.23 -4.58 -2.35
CA THR A 112 18.29 -3.15 -2.69
C THR A 112 19.73 -2.64 -2.65
N LEU A 113 20.21 -2.10 -3.77
CA LEU A 113 21.50 -1.42 -3.87
C LEU A 113 21.29 0.11 -3.75
N ASN A 114 20.31 0.62 -4.45
CA ASN A 114 19.85 2.00 -4.36
C ASN A 114 18.32 2.02 -4.43
N ASP A 115 17.67 2.64 -3.47
CA ASP A 115 16.25 2.97 -3.48
C ASP A 115 16.07 4.44 -3.16
N ILE A 116 14.90 4.97 -3.41
CA ILE A 116 14.58 6.37 -3.22
C ILE A 116 14.31 6.66 -1.75
N LEU A 117 14.95 7.68 -1.21
CA LEU A 117 14.70 8.18 0.13
C LEU A 117 14.63 9.70 0.10
N TYR A 118 13.58 10.28 0.68
CA TYR A 118 13.51 11.72 0.93
C TYR A 118 13.96 12.02 2.35
N LYS A 119 14.71 13.13 2.52
CA LYS A 119 15.10 13.68 3.82
C LYS A 119 14.57 15.11 3.92
N ASN A 120 14.14 15.53 5.10
CA ASN A 120 13.85 16.94 5.36
C ASN A 120 15.04 17.59 6.03
N LEU A 121 15.83 18.34 5.28
CA LEU A 121 17.03 19.03 5.78
C LEU A 121 16.71 20.26 6.62
N ALA A 122 15.44 20.66 6.71
CA ALA A 122 15.00 21.74 7.56
C ALA A 122 14.73 21.28 9.01
N GLN A 123 14.88 20.00 9.30
CA GLN A 123 14.66 19.40 10.62
C GLN A 123 15.90 18.71 11.13
N GLU A 124 16.21 18.90 12.41
CA GLU A 124 17.25 18.16 13.14
C GLU A 124 16.70 17.66 14.47
N GLN A 125 17.32 16.63 15.04
CA GLN A 125 16.97 16.18 16.39
C GLN A 125 17.32 17.25 17.42
N SER A 126 16.36 17.58 18.30
CA SER A 126 16.55 18.59 19.35
C SER A 126 17.49 18.14 20.49
N GLY A 127 17.78 16.82 20.54
CA GLY A 127 18.50 16.21 21.66
C GLY A 127 17.58 15.78 22.82
N GLU A 128 16.28 16.06 22.72
CA GLU A 128 15.26 15.71 23.70
C GLU A 128 14.36 14.58 23.15
N THR A 129 13.79 13.74 24.02
CA THR A 129 12.83 12.71 23.66
C THR A 129 11.42 13.10 24.12
N PHE A 130 10.42 12.45 23.53
CA PHE A 130 9.02 12.62 23.94
C PHE A 130 8.80 12.30 25.42
N SER A 131 9.46 11.25 25.92
CA SER A 131 9.48 10.86 27.33
C SER A 131 9.97 11.99 28.23
N GLN A 132 11.09 12.61 27.90
CA GLN A 132 11.69 13.69 28.69
C GLN A 132 10.80 14.94 28.72
N LYS A 133 10.20 15.30 27.59
CA LYS A 133 9.38 16.52 27.46
C LYS A 133 7.99 16.39 28.06
N TYR A 134 7.32 15.24 27.86
CA TYR A 134 5.93 15.06 28.20
C TYR A 134 5.64 14.10 29.34
N GLY A 135 6.67 13.40 29.85
CA GLY A 135 6.59 12.49 31.01
C GLY A 135 6.04 11.11 30.69
N TYR A 136 5.97 10.71 29.42
CA TYR A 136 5.60 9.36 29.00
C TYR A 136 6.81 8.45 28.92
N GLU A 137 7.23 7.88 30.06
CA GLU A 137 8.48 7.11 30.24
C GLU A 137 8.71 5.99 29.22
N TRP A 138 7.68 5.54 28.56
CA TRP A 138 7.70 4.44 27.58
C TRP A 138 7.88 4.90 26.13
N ASP A 139 7.66 6.17 25.81
CA ASP A 139 7.79 6.68 24.44
C ASP A 139 9.06 7.51 24.29
N ASN A 140 10.14 6.84 23.87
CA ASN A 140 11.47 7.44 23.73
C ASN A 140 11.78 7.92 22.30
N ARG A 141 10.74 8.23 21.47
CA ARG A 141 10.99 8.81 20.16
C ARG A 141 11.71 10.14 20.27
N PRO A 142 12.72 10.41 19.40
CA PRO A 142 13.41 11.70 19.41
C PRO A 142 12.48 12.81 18.97
N LEU A 143 12.64 13.98 19.55
CA LEU A 143 11.96 15.19 19.13
C LEU A 143 12.85 15.99 18.17
N TYR A 144 12.20 16.74 17.29
CA TYR A 144 12.84 17.53 16.26
C TYR A 144 12.63 19.03 16.48
N GLN A 145 13.50 19.81 15.86
CA GLN A 145 13.38 21.27 15.77
C GLN A 145 13.72 21.75 14.37
N SER A 146 13.09 22.83 13.96
CA SER A 146 13.37 23.46 12.67
C SER A 146 14.65 24.28 12.72
N VAL A 147 15.60 23.99 11.84
CA VAL A 147 16.83 24.78 11.64
C VAL A 147 16.61 26.01 10.75
N VAL A 148 15.44 26.14 10.15
CA VAL A 148 15.06 27.26 9.28
C VAL A 148 14.03 28.17 9.93
N LYS A 149 13.86 28.10 11.25
CA LYS A 149 12.92 28.90 12.01
C LYS A 149 13.16 30.41 11.77
N GLY A 150 12.08 31.14 11.52
CA GLY A 150 12.14 32.59 11.24
C GLY A 150 12.45 32.95 9.78
N THR A 151 12.64 31.96 8.91
CA THR A 151 12.77 32.15 7.45
C THR A 151 11.44 31.89 6.72
N PRO A 152 11.33 32.25 5.44
CA PRO A 152 10.17 31.89 4.62
C PRO A 152 10.05 30.38 4.29
N ILE A 153 11.01 29.57 4.71
CA ILE A 153 11.11 28.14 4.35
C ILE A 153 10.34 27.30 5.39
N ALA A 154 9.46 26.43 4.91
CA ALA A 154 8.73 25.47 5.74
C ALA A 154 9.42 24.10 5.78
N GLY A 155 10.10 23.71 4.71
CA GLY A 155 10.83 22.44 4.62
C GLY A 155 11.77 22.40 3.43
N VAL A 156 12.82 21.59 3.55
CA VAL A 156 13.83 21.34 2.48
C VAL A 156 13.91 19.84 2.25
N TYR A 157 13.26 19.37 1.20
CA TYR A 157 13.09 17.95 0.91
C TYR A 157 14.15 17.49 -0.11
N ALA A 158 15.12 16.73 0.37
CA ALA A 158 16.23 16.24 -0.43
C ALA A 158 15.93 14.84 -0.98
N LEU A 159 15.91 14.71 -2.30
CA LEU A 159 15.87 13.43 -3.00
C LEU A 159 17.24 12.75 -2.92
N GLY A 160 17.31 11.57 -2.34
CA GLY A 160 18.52 10.80 -2.17
C GLY A 160 18.28 9.31 -2.29
N ASN A 161 19.22 8.51 -1.83
CA ASN A 161 19.17 7.06 -1.88
C ASN A 161 19.34 6.40 -0.52
N THR A 162 18.86 5.15 -0.44
CA THR A 162 19.15 4.18 0.63
C THR A 162 19.51 2.84 0.00
N SER A 163 20.38 2.06 0.65
CA SER A 163 20.66 0.66 0.28
C SER A 163 19.94 -0.34 1.18
N LYS A 164 19.06 0.16 2.05
CA LYS A 164 18.31 -0.64 3.02
C LYS A 164 17.11 -1.31 2.33
N GLY A 165 16.96 -2.62 2.46
CA GLY A 165 15.83 -3.38 1.95
C GLY A 165 16.22 -4.66 1.22
N HIS A 166 15.27 -5.58 1.14
CA HIS A 166 15.38 -6.84 0.39
C HIS A 166 14.00 -7.47 0.21
N THR A 167 13.89 -8.33 -0.80
CA THR A 167 12.69 -9.14 -1.04
C THR A 167 13.09 -10.59 -1.28
N ILE A 168 12.34 -11.51 -0.69
CA ILE A 168 12.44 -12.97 -0.91
C ILE A 168 11.10 -13.42 -1.45
N ASN A 169 11.12 -14.16 -2.58
CA ASN A 169 9.96 -14.85 -3.10
C ASN A 169 10.30 -16.33 -3.23
N LEU A 170 9.42 -17.17 -2.73
CA LEU A 170 9.48 -18.62 -2.90
C LEU A 170 8.18 -19.07 -3.55
N SER A 171 8.24 -19.77 -4.66
CA SER A 171 7.06 -20.26 -5.37
C SER A 171 7.17 -21.75 -5.70
N LEU A 172 6.04 -22.40 -5.64
CA LEU A 172 5.86 -23.78 -6.08
C LEU A 172 4.63 -23.84 -6.99
N LYS A 173 4.79 -24.36 -8.19
CA LYS A 173 3.73 -24.58 -9.16
C LYS A 173 3.65 -26.06 -9.53
N ALA A 174 2.44 -26.57 -9.69
CA ALA A 174 2.12 -27.90 -10.19
C ALA A 174 1.19 -27.78 -11.39
N GLU A 175 1.47 -28.49 -12.48
CA GLU A 175 0.65 -28.55 -13.69
C GLU A 175 0.42 -30.02 -14.09
N LYS A 176 -0.81 -30.32 -14.51
CA LYS A 176 -1.18 -31.65 -15.00
C LYS A 176 -2.11 -31.51 -16.19
N HIS A 177 -1.70 -32.08 -17.28
CA HIS A 177 -2.52 -32.29 -18.46
C HIS A 177 -3.01 -33.75 -18.49
N PHE A 178 -4.33 -33.91 -18.72
CA PHE A 178 -4.97 -35.22 -18.86
C PHE A 178 -5.43 -35.43 -20.31
N ASP A 179 -5.17 -36.62 -20.87
CA ASP A 179 -5.51 -36.96 -22.26
C ASP A 179 -7.01 -36.78 -22.60
N PHE A 180 -7.88 -36.83 -21.59
CA PHE A 180 -9.31 -36.61 -21.78
C PHE A 180 -9.71 -35.13 -21.86
N GLY A 181 -8.74 -34.21 -21.90
CA GLY A 181 -8.94 -32.78 -22.13
C GLY A 181 -9.06 -31.92 -20.86
N LEU A 182 -8.69 -32.43 -19.68
CA LEU A 182 -8.61 -31.64 -18.44
C LEU A 182 -7.21 -31.15 -18.20
N ASP A 183 -7.07 -29.83 -18.02
CA ASP A 183 -5.84 -29.14 -17.62
C ASP A 183 -5.98 -28.59 -16.20
N LEU A 184 -5.10 -28.97 -15.32
CA LEU A 184 -5.05 -28.46 -13.94
C LEU A 184 -3.75 -27.72 -13.69
N MET A 185 -3.84 -26.59 -13.00
CA MET A 185 -2.69 -25.85 -12.48
C MET A 185 -2.98 -25.39 -11.05
N ALA A 186 -1.98 -25.49 -10.19
CA ALA A 186 -2.00 -24.87 -8.86
C ALA A 186 -0.63 -24.28 -8.55
N SER A 187 -0.61 -23.11 -7.94
CA SER A 187 0.63 -22.47 -7.49
C SER A 187 0.43 -21.78 -6.15
N TYR A 188 1.49 -21.79 -5.36
CA TYR A 188 1.60 -21.04 -4.13
C TYR A 188 2.88 -20.23 -4.14
N THR A 189 2.77 -18.96 -3.74
CA THR A 189 3.91 -18.06 -3.59
C THR A 189 3.92 -17.48 -2.18
N TRP A 190 5.06 -17.60 -1.51
CA TRP A 190 5.36 -16.88 -0.30
C TRP A 190 6.31 -15.73 -0.60
N THR A 191 5.99 -14.55 -0.06
CA THR A 191 6.77 -13.32 -0.25
C THR A 191 7.08 -12.67 1.09
N ARG A 192 8.33 -12.24 1.28
CA ARG A 192 8.73 -11.32 2.33
C ARG A 192 9.46 -10.13 1.72
N SER A 193 8.81 -8.99 1.71
CA SER A 193 9.38 -7.75 1.17
C SER A 193 9.59 -6.74 2.29
N ARG A 194 10.83 -6.25 2.41
CA ARG A 194 11.24 -5.26 3.41
C ARG A 194 11.92 -4.06 2.73
N SER A 195 11.58 -2.86 3.17
CA SER A 195 12.12 -1.60 2.62
C SER A 195 12.33 -0.58 3.73
N ALA A 196 13.16 0.41 3.48
CA ALA A 196 13.28 1.57 4.36
C ALA A 196 12.20 2.62 4.05
N ALA A 197 11.89 2.82 2.77
CA ALA A 197 10.90 3.79 2.33
C ALA A 197 9.97 3.18 1.26
N ASN A 198 8.81 3.76 1.08
CA ASN A 198 7.87 3.40 0.01
C ASN A 198 7.48 4.69 -0.70
N GLY A 199 8.36 5.23 -1.53
CA GLY A 199 8.07 6.43 -2.32
C GLY A 199 6.78 6.25 -3.12
N GLY A 200 5.81 7.12 -2.92
CA GLY A 200 4.49 6.94 -3.52
C GLY A 200 3.82 8.24 -4.00
N SER A 201 4.37 9.40 -3.68
CA SER A 201 3.80 10.69 -4.09
C SER A 201 4.59 11.35 -5.22
N SER A 202 3.89 12.10 -6.05
CA SER A 202 4.52 13.01 -7.03
C SER A 202 5.15 14.26 -6.39
N VAL A 203 4.85 14.54 -5.12
CA VAL A 203 5.32 15.72 -4.39
C VAL A 203 6.37 15.31 -3.37
N ALA A 204 7.53 15.97 -3.36
CA ALA A 204 8.66 15.66 -2.47
C ALA A 204 8.27 15.71 -0.98
N LYS A 205 7.55 16.75 -0.55
CA LYS A 205 7.01 16.87 0.81
C LYS A 205 6.15 15.67 1.18
N SER A 206 5.18 15.30 0.33
CA SER A 206 4.26 14.20 0.61
C SER A 206 4.99 12.85 0.63
N SER A 207 5.99 12.65 -0.23
CA SER A 207 6.81 11.44 -0.21
C SER A 207 7.58 11.29 1.09
N TRP A 208 8.05 12.39 1.68
CA TRP A 208 8.70 12.37 2.99
C TRP A 208 7.66 12.22 4.13
N THR A 209 6.54 12.92 4.07
CA THR A 209 5.48 12.88 5.10
C THR A 209 4.96 11.46 5.39
N TYR A 210 4.91 10.58 4.38
CA TYR A 210 4.42 9.20 4.56
C TYR A 210 5.53 8.17 4.76
N GLN A 211 6.69 8.60 5.23
CA GLN A 211 7.80 7.73 5.65
C GLN A 211 7.66 7.41 7.14
N TYR A 212 6.84 6.41 7.47
CA TYR A 212 6.49 6.05 8.84
C TYR A 212 7.71 5.58 9.64
N THR A 213 7.95 6.19 10.80
CA THR A 213 9.02 5.85 11.73
C THR A 213 8.67 6.28 13.15
N HIS A 214 9.34 5.70 14.13
CA HIS A 214 9.37 6.17 15.52
C HIS A 214 10.81 6.60 15.93
N ARG A 215 11.74 6.53 14.99
CA ARG A 215 13.14 6.85 15.18
C ARG A 215 13.56 8.08 14.39
N ASP A 216 14.52 7.94 13.49
CA ASP A 216 15.01 9.05 12.68
C ASP A 216 14.19 9.20 11.40
N CYS A 217 13.45 10.32 11.26
CA CYS A 217 12.66 10.63 10.06
C CYS A 217 13.53 10.84 8.80
N ASN A 218 14.83 11.01 8.95
CA ASN A 218 15.81 11.20 7.87
C ASN A 218 16.73 9.99 7.63
N ASP A 219 16.69 8.96 8.51
CA ASP A 219 17.43 7.69 8.34
C ASP A 219 16.55 6.50 8.76
N LEU A 220 15.57 6.20 7.94
CA LEU A 220 14.55 5.19 8.23
C LEU A 220 15.13 3.80 8.46
N GLU A 221 14.59 3.09 9.43
CA GLU A 221 14.81 1.66 9.65
C GLU A 221 14.14 0.79 8.59
N VAL A 222 14.62 -0.45 8.45
CA VAL A 222 13.98 -1.46 7.57
C VAL A 222 12.76 -2.03 8.26
N GLY A 223 11.58 -1.77 7.69
CA GLY A 223 10.30 -2.38 8.05
C GLY A 223 9.71 -3.19 6.90
N ASN A 224 8.51 -3.74 7.07
CA ASN A 224 7.80 -4.36 5.96
C ASN A 224 7.50 -3.32 4.88
N SER A 225 7.44 -3.76 3.63
CA SER A 225 7.08 -2.93 2.49
C SER A 225 5.57 -2.82 2.35
N ALA A 226 5.06 -1.69 1.87
CA ALA A 226 3.66 -1.53 1.46
C ALA A 226 3.22 -2.53 0.36
N TYR A 227 4.18 -3.16 -0.31
CA TYR A 227 3.94 -4.17 -1.36
C TYR A 227 4.10 -5.60 -0.87
N ASN A 228 4.23 -5.81 0.45
CA ASN A 228 4.39 -7.12 1.03
C ASN A 228 3.04 -7.87 1.03
N VAL A 229 2.89 -8.83 0.13
CA VAL A 229 1.75 -9.77 0.09
C VAL A 229 2.30 -11.16 0.45
N PRO A 230 2.26 -11.57 1.75
CA PRO A 230 2.96 -12.75 2.21
C PRO A 230 2.54 -14.05 1.55
N HIS A 231 1.27 -14.20 1.22
CA HIS A 231 0.73 -15.43 0.67
C HIS A 231 -0.11 -15.18 -0.56
N ARG A 232 0.14 -15.91 -1.63
CA ARG A 232 -0.68 -15.94 -2.84
C ARG A 232 -0.88 -17.37 -3.30
N ILE A 233 -2.13 -17.73 -3.60
CA ILE A 233 -2.53 -19.00 -4.17
C ILE A 233 -3.22 -18.71 -5.50
N GLN A 234 -2.87 -19.48 -6.53
CA GLN A 234 -3.57 -19.47 -7.81
C GLN A 234 -3.82 -20.93 -8.22
N ALA A 235 -5.04 -21.21 -8.66
CA ALA A 235 -5.38 -22.51 -9.22
C ALA A 235 -6.30 -22.33 -10.41
N SER A 236 -6.20 -23.22 -11.39
CA SER A 236 -7.13 -23.26 -12.50
C SER A 236 -7.43 -24.68 -12.93
N ALA A 237 -8.64 -24.87 -13.41
CA ALA A 237 -9.08 -26.09 -14.07
C ALA A 237 -9.76 -25.72 -15.38
N TYR A 238 -9.25 -26.23 -16.49
CA TYR A 238 -9.85 -26.07 -17.80
C TYR A 238 -10.22 -27.43 -18.37
N TYR A 239 -11.44 -27.54 -18.87
CA TYR A 239 -11.90 -28.73 -19.53
C TYR A 239 -12.24 -28.42 -20.99
N HIS A 240 -11.57 -29.11 -21.91
CA HIS A 240 -11.70 -28.95 -23.35
C HIS A 240 -12.44 -30.13 -23.94
N ILE A 241 -13.50 -29.87 -24.68
CA ILE A 241 -14.32 -30.90 -25.35
C ILE A 241 -14.28 -30.62 -26.86
N ASP A 242 -13.59 -31.48 -27.60
CA ASP A 242 -13.58 -31.42 -29.06
C ASP A 242 -14.63 -32.38 -29.60
N TYR A 243 -15.53 -31.91 -30.45
CA TYR A 243 -16.63 -32.71 -31.01
C TYR A 243 -17.05 -32.26 -32.42
N GLY A 244 -18.00 -33.00 -33.00
CA GLY A 244 -18.47 -32.80 -34.36
C GLY A 244 -17.57 -33.42 -35.41
N HIS A 245 -17.95 -33.25 -36.69
CA HIS A 245 -17.17 -33.81 -37.79
C HIS A 245 -15.81 -33.15 -37.87
N GLN A 246 -14.72 -33.99 -37.88
CA GLN A 246 -13.33 -33.51 -37.87
C GLN A 246 -13.00 -32.58 -36.71
N LYS A 247 -13.66 -32.70 -35.55
CA LYS A 247 -13.45 -31.88 -34.36
C LYS A 247 -13.58 -30.37 -34.63
N GLN A 248 -14.54 -30.00 -35.48
CA GLN A 248 -14.73 -28.60 -35.86
C GLN A 248 -15.29 -27.74 -34.70
N TRP A 249 -15.88 -28.36 -33.70
CA TRP A 249 -16.37 -27.70 -32.51
C TRP A 249 -15.47 -27.95 -31.32
N LYS A 250 -15.20 -26.89 -30.55
CA LYS A 250 -14.49 -26.99 -29.27
C LYS A 250 -15.22 -26.17 -28.22
N THR A 251 -15.64 -26.83 -27.15
CA THR A 251 -16.15 -26.16 -25.95
C THR A 251 -15.02 -26.14 -24.91
N THR A 252 -14.82 -25.00 -24.29
CA THR A 252 -13.90 -24.82 -23.17
C THR A 252 -14.68 -24.37 -21.94
N LEU A 253 -14.53 -25.08 -20.84
CA LEU A 253 -15.02 -24.70 -19.52
C LEU A 253 -13.83 -24.44 -18.63
N GLY A 254 -13.80 -23.30 -17.95
CA GLY A 254 -12.69 -22.92 -17.08
C GLY A 254 -13.19 -22.42 -15.72
N VAL A 255 -12.46 -22.78 -14.68
CA VAL A 255 -12.58 -22.18 -13.34
C VAL A 255 -11.20 -21.71 -12.92
N ILE A 256 -11.10 -20.48 -12.48
CA ILE A 256 -9.88 -19.88 -11.99
C ILE A 256 -10.13 -19.44 -10.53
N TYR A 257 -9.25 -19.86 -9.64
CA TYR A 257 -9.24 -19.44 -8.25
C TYR A 257 -8.00 -18.61 -7.97
N GLN A 258 -8.19 -17.46 -7.34
CA GLN A 258 -7.13 -16.60 -6.87
C GLN A 258 -7.39 -16.26 -5.41
N ALA A 259 -6.35 -16.44 -4.59
CA ALA A 259 -6.42 -16.02 -3.20
C ALA A 259 -5.10 -15.38 -2.78
N LYS A 260 -5.16 -14.36 -1.94
CA LYS A 260 -3.98 -13.65 -1.46
C LYS A 260 -4.23 -13.03 -0.09
N SER A 261 -3.16 -12.83 0.67
CA SER A 261 -3.20 -11.94 1.83
C SER A 261 -3.68 -10.56 1.38
N GLY A 262 -4.56 -9.95 2.13
CA GLY A 262 -4.96 -8.56 1.89
C GLY A 262 -3.77 -7.61 1.94
N SER A 263 -3.97 -6.35 1.57
CA SER A 263 -2.93 -5.34 1.59
C SER A 263 -2.37 -5.14 3.01
N PRO A 264 -1.06 -5.01 3.17
CA PRO A 264 -0.47 -4.68 4.45
C PRO A 264 -0.84 -3.26 4.87
N TYR A 265 -0.99 -3.00 6.16
CA TYR A 265 -1.34 -1.69 6.67
C TYR A 265 -0.48 -1.26 7.86
N THR A 266 -0.51 0.05 8.16
CA THR A 266 0.25 0.69 9.22
C THR A 266 -0.65 1.49 10.13
N TYR A 267 -0.47 1.37 11.44
CA TYR A 267 -1.02 2.29 12.43
C TYR A 267 -0.02 3.40 12.74
N TYR A 268 -0.50 4.63 12.70
CA TYR A 268 0.28 5.82 13.01
C TYR A 268 -0.57 6.82 13.82
N TYR A 269 0.05 7.82 14.44
CA TYR A 269 -0.67 8.95 15.02
C TYR A 269 -0.99 10.01 13.96
N TYR A 270 -2.21 10.48 13.93
CA TYR A 270 -2.50 11.72 13.21
C TYR A 270 -2.20 12.90 14.13
N GLY A 271 -1.20 13.68 13.77
CA GLY A 271 -0.63 14.76 14.58
C GLY A 271 0.90 14.64 14.58
N ASP A 272 1.58 15.70 14.90
CA ASP A 272 3.03 15.82 14.89
C ASP A 272 3.57 15.46 16.29
N VAL A 273 3.76 14.17 16.55
CA VAL A 273 4.16 13.67 17.87
C VAL A 273 5.64 13.94 18.13
N ASN A 274 6.47 13.78 17.10
CA ASN A 274 7.93 13.96 17.20
C ASN A 274 8.37 15.39 16.86
N GLU A 275 7.45 16.30 16.59
CA GLU A 275 7.70 17.73 16.29
C GLU A 275 8.57 17.96 15.04
N ASP A 276 8.55 17.02 14.07
CA ASP A 276 9.31 17.13 12.82
C ASP A 276 8.60 17.97 11.72
N GLY A 277 7.41 18.49 12.01
CA GLY A 277 6.60 19.27 11.09
C GLY A 277 5.69 18.41 10.20
N SER A 278 5.62 17.10 10.41
CA SER A 278 4.72 16.18 9.74
C SER A 278 3.59 15.73 10.68
N ARG A 279 2.40 15.52 10.12
CA ARG A 279 1.26 14.97 10.87
C ARG A 279 0.92 13.53 10.48
N GLY A 280 1.78 12.85 9.75
CA GLY A 280 1.42 11.57 9.16
C GLY A 280 2.51 10.53 9.09
N ASN A 281 3.60 10.67 9.85
CA ASN A 281 4.74 9.74 9.82
C ASN A 281 5.06 9.08 11.16
N ASP A 282 4.42 9.48 12.25
CA ASP A 282 4.70 8.96 13.59
C ASP A 282 4.02 7.61 13.81
N LEU A 283 4.80 6.53 13.86
CA LEU A 283 4.28 5.19 14.16
C LEU A 283 3.61 5.14 15.53
N PHE A 284 2.49 4.42 15.59
CA PHE A 284 1.72 4.22 16.81
C PHE A 284 2.54 3.43 17.84
N TYR A 285 2.64 3.94 19.05
CA TYR A 285 3.08 3.16 20.20
C TYR A 285 1.86 2.42 20.77
N ILE A 286 1.96 1.12 20.99
CA ILE A 286 0.86 0.27 21.45
C ILE A 286 0.92 0.23 22.99
N PRO A 287 0.18 1.07 23.70
CA PRO A 287 0.32 1.15 25.15
C PRO A 287 -0.27 -0.06 25.85
N THR A 288 0.30 -0.39 27.02
CA THR A 288 -0.32 -1.30 27.99
C THR A 288 -1.49 -0.61 28.69
N ASP A 289 -2.39 -1.37 29.34
CA ASP A 289 -3.51 -0.78 30.07
C ASP A 289 -3.05 0.20 31.16
N ALA A 290 -1.98 -0.15 31.90
CA ALA A 290 -1.40 0.74 32.90
C ALA A 290 -0.80 2.04 32.31
N GLN A 291 -0.30 1.99 31.08
CA GLN A 291 0.18 3.18 30.36
C GLN A 291 -1.00 4.03 29.87
N ILE A 292 -2.08 3.39 29.37
CA ILE A 292 -3.31 4.10 28.96
C ILE A 292 -3.90 4.89 30.14
N ASP A 293 -3.88 4.34 31.34
CA ASP A 293 -4.36 5.02 32.54
C ASP A 293 -3.60 6.31 32.87
N LYS A 294 -2.34 6.41 32.42
CA LYS A 294 -1.49 7.61 32.54
C LYS A 294 -1.55 8.55 31.36
N MET A 295 -2.15 8.13 30.21
CA MET A 295 -2.30 8.99 29.04
C MET A 295 -3.35 10.06 29.31
N ARG A 296 -3.10 11.26 28.80
CA ARG A 296 -4.00 12.42 28.87
C ARG A 296 -4.80 12.53 27.58
N PHE A 297 -6.12 12.62 27.71
CA PHE A 297 -7.00 12.77 26.55
C PHE A 297 -7.76 14.09 26.64
N GLU A 298 -7.84 14.78 25.51
CA GLU A 298 -8.75 15.92 25.40
C GLU A 298 -10.18 15.45 25.19
N GLU A 299 -11.10 15.98 26.00
CA GLU A 299 -12.53 15.75 25.80
C GLU A 299 -12.95 16.22 24.41
N THR A 300 -13.79 15.45 23.76
CA THR A 300 -14.33 15.79 22.43
C THR A 300 -15.83 15.55 22.40
N LYS A 301 -16.47 16.01 21.33
CA LYS A 301 -17.89 15.78 21.13
C LYS A 301 -18.18 14.27 21.01
N TYR A 302 -19.20 13.81 21.69
CA TYR A 302 -19.66 12.42 21.53
C TYR A 302 -20.02 12.15 20.07
N ASN A 303 -19.50 11.07 19.52
CA ASN A 303 -19.84 10.63 18.16
C ASN A 303 -20.66 9.32 18.23
N ASN A 304 -21.60 9.19 17.33
CA ASN A 304 -22.48 8.03 17.22
C ASN A 304 -21.93 6.96 16.26
N ASN A 305 -20.59 6.78 16.18
CA ASN A 305 -20.03 5.70 15.36
C ASN A 305 -20.29 4.31 15.99
N THR A 306 -20.14 3.28 15.20
CA THR A 306 -20.45 1.89 15.61
C THR A 306 -19.68 1.45 16.86
N PHE A 307 -18.42 1.86 17.00
CA PHE A 307 -17.61 1.47 18.15
C PHE A 307 -18.08 2.17 19.42
N THR A 308 -18.29 3.48 19.36
CA THR A 308 -18.77 4.28 20.50
C THR A 308 -20.16 3.82 20.96
N LYS A 309 -21.09 3.59 20.03
CA LYS A 309 -22.42 3.05 20.33
C LYS A 309 -22.39 1.68 20.99
N ARG A 310 -21.50 0.80 20.54
CA ARG A 310 -21.33 -0.53 21.13
C ARG A 310 -20.83 -0.46 22.58
N MET A 311 -20.00 0.53 22.88
CA MET A 311 -19.44 0.73 24.22
C MET A 311 -20.42 1.41 25.19
N PHE A 312 -21.08 2.46 24.74
CA PHE A 312 -21.81 3.37 25.61
C PHE A 312 -23.27 3.63 25.20
N GLY A 313 -23.76 3.03 24.12
CA GLY A 313 -25.11 3.22 23.59
C GLY A 313 -25.27 4.49 22.75
N ASP A 314 -26.50 4.74 22.30
CA ASP A 314 -26.84 5.93 21.53
C ASP A 314 -27.00 7.15 22.46
N ASN A 315 -26.46 8.30 22.04
CA ASN A 315 -26.63 9.60 22.73
C ASN A 315 -26.24 9.61 24.19
N HIS A 316 -25.13 9.01 24.55
CA HIS A 316 -24.61 8.99 25.91
C HIS A 316 -23.93 10.31 26.29
N GLY A 317 -24.74 11.38 26.48
CA GLY A 317 -24.24 12.72 26.78
C GLY A 317 -23.68 13.47 25.56
N ASP A 318 -23.23 14.72 25.80
CA ASP A 318 -22.72 15.58 24.71
C ASP A 318 -21.21 15.43 24.48
N LYS A 319 -20.51 14.76 25.39
CA LYS A 319 -19.05 14.66 25.37
C LYS A 319 -18.55 13.22 25.47
N LEU A 320 -17.46 12.96 24.80
CA LEU A 320 -16.60 11.80 24.98
C LEU A 320 -15.50 12.19 25.96
N THR A 321 -15.63 11.72 27.21
CA THR A 321 -14.73 12.12 28.31
C THR A 321 -13.38 11.41 28.18
N GLU A 322 -12.40 11.87 28.95
CA GLU A 322 -11.08 11.26 29.02
C GLU A 322 -11.17 9.79 29.45
N GLU A 323 -11.97 9.46 30.45
CA GLU A 323 -12.14 8.08 30.95
C GLU A 323 -12.77 7.18 29.89
N MET A 324 -13.82 7.65 29.21
CA MET A 324 -14.43 6.92 28.10
C MET A 324 -13.43 6.60 26.99
N GLN A 325 -12.57 7.56 26.64
CA GLN A 325 -11.54 7.37 25.62
C GLN A 325 -10.48 6.34 26.06
N ARG A 326 -10.08 6.31 27.35
CA ARG A 326 -9.20 5.28 27.89
C ARG A 326 -9.81 3.88 27.81
N GLU A 327 -11.05 3.72 28.23
CA GLU A 327 -11.75 2.43 28.13
C GLU A 327 -11.90 1.95 26.67
N MET A 328 -12.27 2.87 25.79
CA MET A 328 -12.36 2.57 24.34
C MET A 328 -11.03 2.12 23.79
N LEU A 329 -9.93 2.80 24.10
CA LEU A 329 -8.60 2.46 23.61
C LEU A 329 -8.13 1.11 24.11
N LYS A 330 -8.32 0.82 25.41
CA LYS A 330 -8.01 -0.49 26.00
C LYS A 330 -8.75 -1.62 25.28
N LYS A 331 -10.05 -1.45 25.08
CA LYS A 331 -10.90 -2.42 24.41
C LYS A 331 -10.53 -2.60 22.95
N TRP A 332 -10.27 -1.51 22.22
CA TRP A 332 -9.87 -1.56 20.84
C TRP A 332 -8.55 -2.33 20.65
N ILE A 333 -7.54 -2.05 21.47
CA ILE A 333 -6.27 -2.80 21.45
C ILE A 333 -6.48 -4.28 21.80
N ALA A 334 -7.34 -4.58 22.76
CA ALA A 334 -7.63 -5.97 23.16
C ALA A 334 -8.33 -6.78 22.06
N GLU A 335 -9.17 -6.15 21.24
CA GLU A 335 -9.91 -6.79 20.15
C GLU A 335 -9.08 -6.96 18.86
N ASP A 336 -7.98 -6.22 18.71
CA ASP A 336 -7.10 -6.35 17.54
C ASP A 336 -6.10 -7.48 17.75
N SER A 337 -6.01 -8.39 16.76
CA SER A 337 -5.19 -9.61 16.84
C SER A 337 -3.68 -9.36 16.89
N TYR A 338 -3.23 -8.25 16.30
CA TYR A 338 -1.83 -7.83 16.33
C TYR A 338 -1.53 -6.98 17.57
N LEU A 339 -2.31 -5.93 17.79
CA LEU A 339 -2.06 -4.97 18.88
C LEU A 339 -2.11 -5.63 20.26
N SER A 340 -3.03 -6.58 20.48
CA SER A 340 -3.16 -7.29 21.77
C SER A 340 -1.90 -8.06 22.16
N LYS A 341 -1.08 -8.49 21.18
CA LYS A 341 0.15 -9.28 21.38
C LYS A 341 1.42 -8.41 21.45
N HIS A 342 1.34 -7.15 21.05
CA HIS A 342 2.48 -6.23 20.93
C HIS A 342 2.36 -5.01 21.83
N ARG A 343 1.64 -5.15 22.98
CA ARG A 343 1.55 -4.07 23.96
C ARG A 343 2.90 -3.74 24.58
N GLY A 344 3.19 -2.45 24.69
CA GLY A 344 4.47 -1.96 25.18
C GLY A 344 5.52 -1.75 24.07
N GLU A 345 5.15 -1.89 22.80
CA GLU A 345 6.03 -1.79 21.65
C GLU A 345 5.54 -0.72 20.67
N TYR A 346 6.43 -0.21 19.81
CA TYR A 346 6.01 0.56 18.66
C TYR A 346 5.46 -0.37 17.58
N TYR A 347 4.39 0.06 16.93
CA TYR A 347 3.86 -0.66 15.77
C TYR A 347 4.94 -0.74 14.68
N GLU A 348 5.21 -1.94 14.16
CA GLU A 348 6.10 -2.10 13.03
C GLU A 348 5.36 -1.70 11.74
N ARG A 349 6.00 -0.89 10.90
CA ARG A 349 5.43 -0.47 9.63
C ARG A 349 4.96 -1.66 8.79
N TYR A 350 3.69 -1.63 8.34
CA TYR A 350 3.07 -2.68 7.53
C TYR A 350 3.17 -4.08 8.15
N ALA A 351 3.02 -4.16 9.47
CA ALA A 351 3.17 -5.40 10.21
C ALA A 351 2.02 -6.38 10.03
N ASP A 352 0.82 -5.89 9.84
CA ASP A 352 -0.37 -6.71 9.69
C ASP A 352 -1.02 -6.51 8.31
N ASN A 353 -1.85 -7.47 7.90
CA ASN A 353 -2.51 -7.48 6.61
C ASN A 353 -4.04 -7.39 6.79
N LEU A 354 -4.70 -6.73 5.86
CA LEU A 354 -6.16 -6.81 5.71
C LEU A 354 -6.59 -8.26 5.51
N PRO A 355 -7.88 -8.58 5.70
CA PRO A 355 -8.37 -9.94 5.57
C PRO A 355 -7.96 -10.60 4.25
N PHE A 356 -7.83 -11.93 4.30
CA PHE A 356 -7.46 -12.74 3.14
C PHE A 356 -8.57 -12.67 2.09
N GLU A 357 -8.19 -12.47 0.83
CA GLU A 357 -9.11 -12.30 -0.29
C GLU A 357 -9.22 -13.60 -1.09
N HIS A 358 -10.43 -13.94 -1.54
CA HIS A 358 -10.72 -15.13 -2.33
C HIS A 358 -11.61 -14.76 -3.52
N HIS A 359 -11.15 -15.04 -4.73
CA HIS A 359 -11.90 -14.77 -5.97
C HIS A 359 -11.98 -16.03 -6.83
N PHE A 360 -13.15 -16.27 -7.37
CA PHE A 360 -13.40 -17.32 -8.34
C PHE A 360 -13.92 -16.71 -9.63
N ASP A 361 -13.31 -17.06 -10.73
CA ASP A 361 -13.74 -16.66 -12.07
C ASP A 361 -14.13 -17.90 -12.87
N VAL A 362 -15.14 -17.75 -13.73
CA VAL A 362 -15.63 -18.84 -14.60
C VAL A 362 -15.52 -18.40 -16.04
N HIS A 363 -14.98 -19.28 -16.86
CA HIS A 363 -14.84 -19.11 -18.30
C HIS A 363 -15.66 -20.14 -19.05
N PHE A 364 -16.41 -19.69 -20.07
CA PHE A 364 -17.04 -20.50 -21.08
C PHE A 364 -16.58 -20.03 -22.47
N GLY A 365 -16.06 -20.94 -23.28
CA GLY A 365 -15.66 -20.68 -24.65
C GLY A 365 -16.32 -21.67 -25.62
N GLN A 366 -16.86 -21.16 -26.73
CA GLN A 366 -17.39 -21.99 -27.81
C GLN A 366 -16.72 -21.60 -29.11
N LYS A 367 -15.91 -22.50 -29.66
CA LYS A 367 -15.18 -22.30 -30.91
C LYS A 367 -15.75 -23.19 -32.02
N TYR A 368 -15.88 -22.58 -33.20
CA TYR A 368 -16.21 -23.29 -34.43
C TYR A 368 -15.09 -23.04 -35.46
N SER A 369 -14.52 -24.14 -36.01
CA SER A 369 -13.45 -24.10 -37.01
C SER A 369 -13.96 -24.54 -38.36
N PHE A 370 -13.63 -23.84 -39.44
CA PHE A 370 -14.06 -24.10 -40.80
C PHE A 370 -12.96 -23.76 -41.78
N LYS A 371 -13.04 -24.30 -43.00
CA LYS A 371 -12.05 -24.03 -44.04
C LYS A 371 -12.60 -22.98 -45.04
N VAL A 372 -11.73 -21.99 -45.34
CA VAL A 372 -11.95 -21.00 -46.41
C VAL A 372 -10.70 -20.98 -47.28
N ALA A 373 -10.88 -21.22 -48.59
CA ALA A 373 -9.75 -21.22 -49.55
C ALA A 373 -8.56 -22.12 -49.12
N GLY A 374 -8.84 -23.23 -48.47
CA GLY A 374 -7.82 -24.17 -48.01
C GLY A 374 -7.20 -23.85 -46.64
N GLN A 375 -7.45 -22.69 -46.08
CA GLN A 375 -6.98 -22.25 -44.74
C GLN A 375 -8.02 -22.54 -43.66
N ILE A 376 -7.57 -22.88 -42.46
CA ILE A 376 -8.42 -23.09 -41.31
C ILE A 376 -8.75 -21.76 -40.68
N ASN A 377 -10.02 -21.40 -40.64
CA ASN A 377 -10.54 -20.24 -39.96
C ASN A 377 -11.33 -20.67 -38.72
N SER A 378 -11.48 -19.82 -37.74
CA SER A 378 -12.33 -20.10 -36.59
C SER A 378 -13.02 -18.85 -36.05
N ILE A 379 -14.23 -19.04 -35.51
CA ILE A 379 -14.96 -18.08 -34.71
C ILE A 379 -15.09 -18.65 -33.31
N GLU A 380 -14.79 -17.85 -32.30
CA GLU A 380 -14.89 -18.23 -30.89
C GLU A 380 -15.71 -17.18 -30.15
N LEU A 381 -16.76 -17.64 -29.50
CA LEU A 381 -17.56 -16.86 -28.56
C LEU A 381 -17.11 -17.21 -27.15
N THR A 382 -16.77 -16.20 -26.34
CA THR A 382 -16.39 -16.38 -24.94
C THR A 382 -17.39 -15.67 -24.03
N PHE A 383 -17.58 -16.25 -22.86
CA PHE A 383 -18.38 -15.68 -21.79
C PHE A 383 -17.65 -15.90 -20.46
N ASP A 384 -17.25 -14.81 -19.82
CA ASP A 384 -16.49 -14.81 -18.58
C ASP A 384 -17.31 -14.16 -17.47
N ILE A 385 -17.33 -14.78 -16.29
CA ILE A 385 -17.86 -14.17 -15.07
C ILE A 385 -16.72 -14.06 -14.10
N LEU A 386 -16.28 -12.82 -13.86
CA LEU A 386 -15.26 -12.49 -12.86
C LEU A 386 -15.91 -12.37 -11.49
N ASN A 387 -15.26 -12.92 -10.49
CA ASN A 387 -15.75 -12.95 -9.10
C ASN A 387 -17.16 -13.56 -8.97
N VAL A 388 -17.35 -14.74 -9.55
CA VAL A 388 -18.63 -15.47 -9.53
C VAL A 388 -19.10 -15.77 -8.10
N GLY A 389 -18.20 -15.87 -7.13
CA GLY A 389 -18.53 -16.00 -5.70
C GLY A 389 -19.46 -14.90 -5.22
N ASN A 390 -19.18 -13.65 -5.61
CA ASN A 390 -20.01 -12.49 -5.23
C ASN A 390 -21.38 -12.49 -5.95
N LEU A 391 -21.47 -13.06 -7.15
CA LEU A 391 -22.74 -13.27 -7.84
C LEU A 391 -23.64 -14.26 -7.07
N LEU A 392 -23.05 -15.31 -6.50
CA LEU A 392 -23.76 -16.33 -5.75
C LEU A 392 -24.13 -15.89 -4.33
N ASN A 393 -23.24 -15.16 -3.69
CA ASN A 393 -23.43 -14.62 -2.35
C ASN A 393 -22.71 -13.27 -2.23
N LYS A 394 -23.48 -12.21 -1.92
CA LYS A 394 -22.98 -10.84 -1.77
C LYS A 394 -21.84 -10.69 -0.73
N ASP A 395 -21.73 -11.62 0.21
CA ASP A 395 -20.73 -11.59 1.29
C ASP A 395 -19.44 -12.35 0.92
N TRP A 396 -19.34 -12.86 -0.32
CA TRP A 396 -18.16 -13.54 -0.83
C TRP A 396 -17.37 -12.67 -1.82
N GLY A 397 -16.10 -13.02 -2.05
CA GLY A 397 -15.26 -12.37 -3.05
C GLY A 397 -14.99 -10.90 -2.75
N HIS A 398 -14.87 -10.53 -1.47
CA HIS A 398 -14.54 -9.16 -1.07
C HIS A 398 -13.08 -8.83 -1.31
N THR A 399 -12.83 -7.61 -1.78
CA THR A 399 -11.53 -6.95 -1.81
C THR A 399 -11.53 -5.87 -0.74
N TYR A 400 -10.58 -5.92 0.18
CA TYR A 400 -10.50 -5.04 1.33
C TYR A 400 -9.62 -3.82 1.07
N GLY A 401 -10.00 -2.69 1.70
CA GLY A 401 -9.35 -1.39 1.56
C GLY A 401 -10.05 -0.48 0.55
N ASP A 402 -9.74 0.81 0.62
CA ASP A 402 -10.35 1.85 -0.21
C ASP A 402 -9.54 2.21 -1.47
N GLY A 403 -8.47 1.44 -1.75
CA GLY A 403 -7.58 1.67 -2.90
C GLY A 403 -6.53 2.76 -2.69
N PHE A 404 -6.67 3.61 -1.66
CA PHE A 404 -5.70 4.65 -1.30
C PHE A 404 -5.00 4.39 0.03
N GLY A 405 -5.58 3.57 0.92
CA GLY A 405 -5.16 3.51 2.29
C GLY A 405 -4.69 2.14 2.72
N THR A 406 -3.40 2.05 2.99
CA THR A 406 -2.80 1.01 3.81
C THR A 406 -2.22 1.59 5.10
N TYR A 407 -2.82 2.67 5.59
CA TYR A 407 -2.40 3.36 6.80
C TYR A 407 -3.61 3.92 7.54
N TYR A 408 -3.64 3.75 8.84
CA TYR A 408 -4.76 4.12 9.70
C TYR A 408 -4.27 4.86 10.94
N SER A 409 -4.99 5.90 11.30
CA SER A 409 -4.70 6.73 12.46
C SER A 409 -5.74 6.47 13.56
N PRO A 410 -5.51 5.51 14.45
CA PRO A 410 -6.45 5.19 15.52
C PRO A 410 -6.54 6.30 16.56
N VAL A 411 -5.44 6.97 16.84
CA VAL A 411 -5.31 7.99 17.88
C VAL A 411 -4.79 9.27 17.25
N ASN A 412 -5.47 10.36 17.53
CA ASN A 412 -5.02 11.71 17.13
C ASN A 412 -4.18 12.30 18.26
N TYR A 413 -3.03 12.86 17.92
CA TYR A 413 -2.21 13.65 18.82
C TYR A 413 -2.58 15.12 18.68
N GLN A 414 -2.90 15.79 19.81
CA GLN A 414 -3.36 17.17 19.83
C GLN A 414 -2.24 18.17 20.17
N GLY A 415 -1.04 17.67 20.46
CA GLY A 415 0.08 18.47 20.98
C GLY A 415 0.14 18.47 22.51
N GLY A 416 1.26 18.92 23.08
CA GLY A 416 1.42 19.05 24.53
C GLY A 416 1.29 17.74 25.33
N GLY A 417 1.39 16.59 24.66
CA GLY A 417 1.19 15.28 25.27
C GLY A 417 -0.28 14.89 25.43
N PHE A 418 -1.21 15.52 24.73
CA PHE A 418 -2.63 15.19 24.73
C PHE A 418 -3.02 14.39 23.48
N TYR A 419 -3.96 13.46 23.67
CA TYR A 419 -4.47 12.57 22.63
C TYR A 419 -6.00 12.67 22.51
N GLN A 420 -6.51 12.16 21.40
CA GLN A 420 -7.93 11.90 21.22
C GLN A 420 -8.10 10.51 20.59
N PHE A 421 -9.00 9.72 21.14
CA PHE A 421 -9.42 8.44 20.57
C PHE A 421 -10.93 8.42 20.39
N THR A 422 -11.38 8.49 19.15
CA THR A 422 -12.82 8.63 18.83
C THR A 422 -13.48 7.32 18.43
N GLY A 423 -12.73 6.23 18.35
CA GLY A 423 -13.24 4.90 17.99
C GLY A 423 -13.78 4.80 16.55
N ALA A 424 -13.45 5.75 15.70
CA ALA A 424 -13.99 5.84 14.35
C ALA A 424 -13.14 5.05 13.34
N TYR A 425 -13.29 3.71 13.28
CA TYR A 425 -12.53 2.91 12.33
C TYR A 425 -13.36 1.95 11.52
N ALA A 426 -13.25 2.13 10.20
CA ALA A 426 -13.70 1.20 9.18
C ALA A 426 -12.51 0.60 8.39
N TYR A 427 -11.34 0.44 9.06
CA TYR A 427 -10.12 0.03 8.36
C TYR A 427 -10.17 -1.37 7.74
N LYS A 428 -11.03 -2.25 8.23
CA LYS A 428 -11.29 -3.58 7.63
C LYS A 428 -12.53 -3.58 6.73
N SER A 429 -12.96 -2.42 6.25
CA SER A 429 -14.05 -2.34 5.26
C SER A 429 -13.60 -2.87 3.91
N TYR A 430 -14.53 -3.45 3.19
CA TYR A 430 -14.31 -3.86 1.80
C TYR A 430 -14.74 -2.78 0.82
N SER A 431 -14.11 -2.75 -0.34
CA SER A 431 -14.52 -1.90 -1.45
C SER A 431 -15.68 -2.56 -2.21
N ASP A 432 -16.86 -1.96 -2.16
CA ASP A 432 -18.02 -2.45 -2.90
C ASP A 432 -17.74 -2.53 -4.41
N TYR A 433 -17.12 -1.50 -4.98
CA TYR A 433 -16.80 -1.46 -6.41
C TYR A 433 -15.84 -2.57 -6.87
N TYR A 434 -14.78 -2.83 -6.12
CA TYR A 434 -13.79 -3.88 -6.48
C TYR A 434 -14.24 -5.29 -6.09
N SER A 435 -15.27 -5.40 -5.25
CA SER A 435 -15.82 -6.68 -4.80
C SER A 435 -16.95 -7.19 -5.70
N ARG A 436 -17.50 -6.36 -6.61
CA ARG A 436 -18.61 -6.76 -7.47
C ARG A 436 -18.18 -7.74 -8.54
N TRP A 437 -19.05 -8.71 -8.83
CA TRP A 437 -18.90 -9.56 -10.01
C TRP A 437 -19.05 -8.77 -11.31
N ARG A 438 -18.44 -9.26 -12.37
CA ARG A 438 -18.49 -8.66 -13.71
C ARG A 438 -18.66 -9.73 -14.77
N GLY A 439 -19.51 -9.48 -15.77
CA GLY A 439 -19.66 -10.32 -16.94
C GLY A 439 -18.94 -9.70 -18.15
N GLN A 440 -18.26 -10.54 -18.93
CA GLN A 440 -17.63 -10.15 -20.19
C GLN A 440 -18.04 -11.12 -21.30
N VAL A 441 -18.38 -10.60 -22.47
CA VAL A 441 -18.62 -11.37 -23.68
C VAL A 441 -17.57 -10.99 -24.70
N GLY A 442 -16.93 -11.98 -25.31
CA GLY A 442 -15.92 -11.81 -26.34
C GLY A 442 -16.26 -12.56 -27.61
N LEU A 443 -15.95 -11.97 -28.77
CA LEU A 443 -16.00 -12.62 -30.08
C LEU A 443 -14.62 -12.51 -30.73
N LYS A 444 -14.03 -13.67 -31.08
CA LYS A 444 -12.72 -13.76 -31.72
C LYS A 444 -12.85 -14.47 -33.06
N TYR A 445 -12.35 -13.84 -34.10
CA TYR A 445 -12.14 -14.48 -35.40
C TYR A 445 -10.65 -14.71 -35.64
N THR A 446 -10.28 -15.90 -36.05
CA THR A 446 -8.91 -16.28 -36.38
C THR A 446 -8.88 -16.83 -37.80
N PHE A 447 -7.97 -16.34 -38.62
CA PHE A 447 -7.79 -16.70 -40.02
C PHE A 447 -6.34 -17.05 -40.33
#